data_c7889410f9f014c4b636abe299d68dd1
#
_entry.id   c7889410f9f014c4b636abe299d68dd1
#
_cell.length_a   1.000
_cell.length_b   1.000
_cell.length_c   1.000
_cell.angle_alpha   90.00
_cell.angle_beta   90.00
_cell.angle_gamma   90.00
#
_symmetry.space_group_name_H-M   'P 1'
#
loop_
_entity.id
_entity.type
_entity.pdbx_description
1 polymer ?
#
loop_
_entity_poly.entity_id
_entity_poly.type
_entity_poly.pdbx_seq_one_letter_code
_entity_poly.pdbx_strand_id
1 'polypeptide(L)'
;AKKPKSKYFGHLTPFRHVRLTFSGKSDLKTLNEIDSSLIDHGNSNQLSTYSYLYINELLLKILPQHIPNKELFNLYQAFVDSFSTSTFKEESLRCFELDLLDVLGFGINFDTDSLNNSNLENDQKYQFVPESGFRASNDNGNFTKAELVKVKDRELTEIDKHKLKTLTQAAIAACLDGKDLNSRSTFKRLS
;
A
#
# COMPACT_ATOMS: atom_id res chain seq x y z
N ALA A 1 -25.90 -10.01 -7.12
CA ALA A 1 -25.28 -9.09 -8.07
C ALA A 1 -24.32 -9.79 -9.06
N LYS A 2 -23.58 -10.84 -8.64
CA LYS A 2 -22.58 -11.53 -9.48
C LYS A 2 -23.17 -12.52 -10.52
N LYS A 3 -24.47 -12.74 -10.58
CA LYS A 3 -25.07 -13.63 -11.61
C LYS A 3 -24.97 -12.99 -12.99
N PRO A 4 -24.64 -13.73 -14.07
CA PRO A 4 -24.50 -13.17 -15.42
C PRO A 4 -25.72 -12.40 -15.93
N LYS A 5 -26.92 -12.77 -15.49
CA LYS A 5 -28.20 -12.08 -15.83
C LYS A 5 -28.54 -10.90 -14.90
N SER A 6 -27.65 -10.55 -13.94
CA SER A 6 -27.88 -9.39 -13.07
C SER A 6 -27.65 -8.10 -13.84
N LYS A 7 -28.57 -7.14 -13.73
CA LYS A 7 -28.39 -5.78 -14.28
C LYS A 7 -27.12 -5.08 -13.79
N TYR A 8 -26.52 -5.55 -12.70
CA TYR A 8 -25.31 -4.98 -12.11
C TYR A 8 -24.02 -5.70 -12.51
N PHE A 9 -24.10 -6.77 -13.31
CA PHE A 9 -22.93 -7.63 -13.59
C PHE A 9 -21.78 -6.85 -14.26
N GLY A 10 -22.07 -6.03 -15.26
CA GLY A 10 -21.06 -5.24 -15.98
C GLY A 10 -20.47 -4.07 -15.20
N HIS A 11 -21.10 -3.66 -14.09
CA HIS A 11 -20.64 -2.55 -13.25
C HIS A 11 -19.74 -2.99 -12.10
N LEU A 12 -19.77 -4.26 -11.70
CA LEU A 12 -19.02 -4.82 -10.57
C LEU A 12 -17.70 -5.46 -11.02
N THR A 13 -16.96 -4.75 -11.84
CA THR A 13 -15.59 -5.14 -12.22
C THR A 13 -14.58 -4.54 -11.25
N PRO A 14 -13.48 -5.23 -10.97
CA PRO A 14 -12.40 -4.68 -10.13
C PRO A 14 -11.88 -3.34 -10.65
N PHE A 15 -11.41 -2.50 -9.76
CA PHE A 15 -10.72 -1.22 -10.04
C PHE A 15 -11.60 -0.16 -10.73
N ARG A 16 -12.89 -0.27 -10.65
CA ARG A 16 -13.83 0.77 -11.09
C ARG A 16 -14.27 1.63 -9.92
N HIS A 17 -14.23 2.94 -10.11
CA HIS A 17 -14.88 3.88 -9.20
C HIS A 17 -16.38 3.80 -9.40
N VAL A 18 -17.11 3.38 -8.36
CA VAL A 18 -18.57 3.23 -8.41
C VAL A 18 -19.19 3.86 -7.15
N ARG A 19 -20.33 4.49 -7.35
CA ARG A 19 -21.19 4.90 -6.24
C ARG A 19 -22.27 3.85 -6.04
N LEU A 20 -22.35 3.31 -4.84
CA LEU A 20 -23.32 2.28 -4.48
C LEU A 20 -24.36 2.83 -3.54
N THR A 21 -25.65 2.54 -3.85
CA THR A 21 -26.73 2.74 -2.89
C THR A 21 -27.21 1.38 -2.42
N PHE A 22 -27.24 1.17 -1.11
CA PHE A 22 -27.65 -0.10 -0.51
C PHE A 22 -28.52 0.13 0.73
N SER A 23 -29.32 -0.88 1.07
CA SER A 23 -30.21 -0.90 2.23
C SER A 23 -30.09 -2.23 3.00
N GLY A 24 -30.63 -2.25 4.21
CA GLY A 24 -30.65 -3.41 5.11
C GLY A 24 -29.96 -3.16 6.43
N LYS A 25 -30.45 -3.80 7.48
CA LYS A 25 -29.92 -3.66 8.86
C LYS A 25 -28.86 -4.72 9.18
N SER A 26 -28.84 -5.84 8.46
CA SER A 26 -27.86 -6.92 8.64
C SER A 26 -26.54 -6.62 7.93
N ASP A 27 -25.50 -7.39 8.20
CA ASP A 27 -24.19 -7.28 7.51
C ASP A 27 -24.32 -7.53 6.02
N LEU A 28 -25.22 -8.41 5.60
CA LEU A 28 -25.54 -8.61 4.21
C LEU A 28 -26.53 -7.54 3.73
N LYS A 29 -26.01 -6.55 3.01
CA LYS A 29 -26.79 -5.44 2.45
C LYS A 29 -27.41 -5.81 1.12
N THR A 30 -28.56 -5.19 0.82
CA THR A 30 -29.20 -5.28 -0.49
C THR A 30 -28.72 -4.10 -1.35
N LEU A 31 -28.13 -4.40 -2.50
CA LEU A 31 -27.70 -3.40 -3.46
C LEU A 31 -28.92 -2.89 -4.23
N ASN A 32 -29.20 -1.60 -4.12
CA ASN A 32 -30.35 -0.95 -4.77
C ASN A 32 -29.95 -0.32 -6.11
N GLU A 33 -28.78 0.37 -6.14
CA GLU A 33 -28.32 1.12 -7.30
C GLU A 33 -26.80 1.12 -7.40
N ILE A 34 -26.31 1.18 -8.64
CA ILE A 34 -24.90 1.40 -8.98
C ILE A 34 -24.83 2.53 -9.98
N ASP A 35 -24.09 3.56 -9.65
CA ASP A 35 -23.64 4.59 -10.58
C ASP A 35 -22.14 4.37 -10.82
N SER A 36 -21.76 4.05 -12.04
CA SER A 36 -20.37 3.82 -12.42
C SER A 36 -19.89 4.95 -13.31
N SER A 37 -18.91 5.72 -12.84
CA SER A 37 -18.15 6.60 -13.72
C SER A 37 -17.37 5.74 -14.73
N LEU A 38 -17.42 6.12 -16.00
CA LEU A 38 -16.71 5.45 -17.08
C LEU A 38 -15.21 5.84 -17.08
N ILE A 39 -14.52 5.72 -15.97
CA ILE A 39 -13.07 5.83 -15.98
C ILE A 39 -12.56 4.47 -16.47
N ASP A 40 -12.19 4.43 -17.74
CA ASP A 40 -11.48 3.32 -18.33
C ASP A 40 -10.02 3.44 -17.90
N HIS A 41 -9.58 2.57 -17.03
CA HIS A 41 -8.18 2.55 -16.55
C HIS A 41 -7.21 1.96 -17.59
N GLY A 42 -7.48 2.14 -18.88
CA GLY A 42 -6.56 1.83 -19.98
C GLY A 42 -5.94 0.42 -19.93
N ASN A 43 -5.01 0.14 -20.81
CA ASN A 43 -4.26 -1.12 -20.84
C ASN A 43 -3.28 -1.16 -19.63
N SER A 44 -3.71 -1.75 -18.51
CA SER A 44 -2.82 -2.06 -17.41
C SER A 44 -1.81 -3.12 -17.86
N ASN A 45 -0.52 -2.87 -17.65
CA ASN A 45 0.50 -3.91 -17.85
C ASN A 45 0.39 -4.97 -16.74
N GLN A 46 1.06 -6.11 -16.93
CA GLN A 46 1.00 -7.23 -15.99
C GLN A 46 1.45 -6.82 -14.56
N LEU A 47 2.48 -5.97 -14.45
CA LEU A 47 3.01 -5.51 -13.17
C LEU A 47 1.99 -4.64 -12.41
N SER A 48 1.27 -3.75 -13.10
CA SER A 48 0.22 -2.96 -12.48
C SER A 48 -0.93 -3.83 -11.98
N THR A 49 -1.36 -4.82 -12.75
CA THR A 49 -2.41 -5.76 -12.33
C THR A 49 -2.02 -6.51 -11.05
N TYR A 50 -0.79 -6.98 -10.95
CA TYR A 50 -0.32 -7.64 -9.73
C TYR A 50 -0.27 -6.68 -8.53
N SER A 51 0.18 -5.46 -8.74
CA SER A 51 0.21 -4.45 -7.66
C SER A 51 -1.19 -4.14 -7.13
N TYR A 52 -2.19 -4.08 -8.00
CA TYR A 52 -3.58 -3.96 -7.58
C TYR A 52 -4.06 -5.14 -6.74
N LEU A 53 -3.80 -6.36 -7.19
CA LEU A 53 -4.20 -7.56 -6.44
C LEU A 53 -3.55 -7.58 -5.05
N TYR A 54 -2.27 -7.23 -4.99
CA TYR A 54 -1.52 -7.13 -3.75
C TYR A 54 -2.11 -6.08 -2.80
N ILE A 55 -2.33 -4.85 -3.28
CA ILE A 55 -2.87 -3.78 -2.45
C ILE A 55 -4.29 -4.10 -1.96
N ASN A 56 -5.15 -4.66 -2.82
CA ASN A 56 -6.49 -5.07 -2.39
C ASN A 56 -6.45 -6.17 -1.33
N GLU A 57 -5.57 -7.17 -1.48
CA GLU A 57 -5.40 -8.19 -0.46
C GLU A 57 -4.88 -7.60 0.86
N LEU A 58 -3.90 -6.68 0.79
CA LEU A 58 -3.34 -5.99 1.94
C LEU A 58 -4.44 -5.22 2.69
N LEU A 59 -5.21 -4.39 1.98
CA LEU A 59 -6.29 -3.62 2.57
C LEU A 59 -7.37 -4.51 3.21
N LEU A 60 -7.76 -5.60 2.56
CA LEU A 60 -8.72 -6.56 3.11
C LEU A 60 -8.25 -7.23 4.40
N LYS A 61 -6.94 -7.40 4.60
CA LYS A 61 -6.37 -8.05 5.77
C LYS A 61 -6.08 -7.11 6.92
N ILE A 62 -5.75 -5.86 6.62
CA ILE A 62 -5.31 -4.89 7.62
C ILE A 62 -6.46 -4.02 8.13
N LEU A 63 -7.48 -3.76 7.29
CA LEU A 63 -8.56 -2.85 7.66
C LEU A 63 -9.63 -3.52 8.51
N PRO A 64 -10.07 -2.86 9.59
CA PRO A 64 -11.25 -3.26 10.31
C PRO A 64 -12.49 -3.05 9.43
N GLN A 65 -13.45 -3.98 9.52
CA GLN A 65 -14.71 -3.87 8.78
C GLN A 65 -15.59 -2.76 9.34
N HIS A 66 -16.34 -2.10 8.46
CA HIS A 66 -17.36 -1.12 8.80
C HIS A 66 -16.86 0.17 9.48
N ILE A 67 -15.57 0.44 9.50
CA ILE A 67 -15.01 1.71 9.97
C ILE A 67 -14.72 2.60 8.77
N PRO A 68 -15.45 3.72 8.59
CA PRO A 68 -15.17 4.64 7.50
C PRO A 68 -13.83 5.34 7.73
N ASN A 69 -12.99 5.35 6.68
CA ASN A 69 -11.73 6.09 6.66
C ASN A 69 -11.62 6.84 5.32
N LYS A 70 -11.93 8.14 5.36
CA LYS A 70 -11.93 9.00 4.18
C LYS A 70 -10.52 9.22 3.63
N GLU A 71 -9.55 9.37 4.51
CA GLU A 71 -8.15 9.61 4.12
C GLU A 71 -7.60 8.41 3.36
N LEU A 72 -7.80 7.22 3.87
CA LEU A 72 -7.43 5.98 3.21
C LEU A 72 -8.16 5.80 1.86
N PHE A 73 -9.45 6.14 1.79
CA PHE A 73 -10.19 6.08 0.54
C PHE A 73 -9.57 7.00 -0.52
N ASN A 74 -9.23 8.23 -0.15
CA ASN A 74 -8.59 9.19 -1.04
C ASN A 74 -7.20 8.70 -1.49
N LEU A 75 -6.40 8.15 -0.57
CA LEU A 75 -5.09 7.56 -0.87
C LEU A 75 -5.23 6.41 -1.89
N TYR A 76 -6.14 5.49 -1.65
CA TYR A 76 -6.40 4.38 -2.56
C TYR A 76 -6.89 4.86 -3.93
N GLN A 77 -7.81 5.83 -3.97
CA GLN A 77 -8.29 6.41 -5.22
C GLN A 77 -7.16 7.05 -6.02
N ALA A 78 -6.33 7.90 -5.39
CA ALA A 78 -5.18 8.52 -6.04
C ALA A 78 -4.20 7.49 -6.60
N PHE A 79 -3.97 6.40 -5.85
CA PHE A 79 -3.14 5.29 -6.30
C PHE A 79 -3.75 4.61 -7.54
N VAL A 80 -5.04 4.28 -7.53
CA VAL A 80 -5.73 3.68 -8.69
C VAL A 80 -5.70 4.62 -9.90
N ASP A 81 -5.96 5.91 -9.72
CA ASP A 81 -5.97 6.90 -10.78
C ASP A 81 -4.57 7.09 -11.42
N SER A 82 -3.49 6.92 -10.64
CA SER A 82 -2.12 7.04 -11.15
C SER A 82 -1.78 6.04 -12.24
N PHE A 83 -2.46 4.90 -12.29
CA PHE A 83 -2.26 3.89 -13.33
C PHE A 83 -2.90 4.25 -14.68
N SER A 84 -3.87 5.15 -14.68
CA SER A 84 -4.55 5.61 -15.91
C SER A 84 -3.68 6.55 -16.73
N THR A 85 -2.72 7.22 -16.10
CA THR A 85 -2.01 8.38 -16.65
C THR A 85 -0.55 8.13 -17.01
N SER A 86 0.07 7.05 -16.51
CA SER A 86 1.49 6.81 -16.72
C SER A 86 1.87 5.33 -16.70
N THR A 87 3.06 5.03 -17.24
CA THR A 87 3.70 3.73 -16.99
C THR A 87 3.90 3.54 -15.49
N PHE A 88 3.30 2.48 -14.95
CA PHE A 88 3.47 2.12 -13.54
C PHE A 88 4.95 2.00 -13.19
N LYS A 89 5.32 2.63 -12.10
CA LYS A 89 6.66 2.54 -11.52
C LYS A 89 6.56 1.85 -10.16
N GLU A 90 7.56 1.02 -9.85
CA GLU A 90 7.61 0.32 -8.56
C GLU A 90 7.67 1.30 -7.38
N GLU A 91 8.29 2.46 -7.57
CA GLU A 91 8.37 3.55 -6.59
C GLU A 91 6.97 4.03 -6.16
N SER A 92 6.01 4.10 -7.08
CA SER A 92 4.63 4.48 -6.76
C SER A 92 3.97 3.50 -5.79
N LEU A 93 4.27 2.20 -5.93
CA LEU A 93 3.81 1.20 -4.98
C LEU A 93 4.46 1.39 -3.60
N ARG A 94 5.77 1.70 -3.56
CA ARG A 94 6.48 1.95 -2.29
C ARG A 94 5.95 3.20 -1.59
N CYS A 95 5.69 4.29 -2.34
CA CYS A 95 5.04 5.48 -1.79
C CYS A 95 3.69 5.12 -1.16
N PHE A 96 2.83 4.42 -1.90
CA PHE A 96 1.52 4.00 -1.37
C PHE A 96 1.64 3.17 -0.09
N GLU A 97 2.58 2.22 -0.02
CA GLU A 97 2.81 1.40 1.17
C GLU A 97 3.22 2.24 2.38
N LEU A 98 4.11 3.22 2.20
CA LEU A 98 4.54 4.13 3.26
C LEU A 98 3.39 5.04 3.72
N ASP A 99 2.65 5.62 2.77
CA ASP A 99 1.51 6.49 3.08
C ASP A 99 0.38 5.71 3.77
N LEU A 100 0.17 4.45 3.38
CA LEU A 100 -0.77 3.56 4.05
C LEU A 100 -0.40 3.34 5.52
N LEU A 101 0.88 3.09 5.79
CA LEU A 101 1.37 2.95 7.16
C LEU A 101 1.14 4.22 7.98
N ASP A 102 1.38 5.40 7.41
CA ASP A 102 1.15 6.69 8.06
C ASP A 102 -0.35 6.88 8.39
N VAL A 103 -1.23 6.66 7.41
CA VAL A 103 -2.70 6.80 7.60
C VAL A 103 -3.26 5.83 8.64
N LEU A 104 -2.64 4.66 8.78
CA LEU A 104 -3.05 3.65 9.76
C LEU A 104 -2.42 3.85 11.15
N GLY A 105 -1.53 4.83 11.32
CA GLY A 105 -0.83 5.09 12.58
C GLY A 105 0.37 4.19 12.85
N PHE A 106 0.85 3.47 11.84
CA PHE A 106 2.06 2.65 11.87
C PHE A 106 3.24 3.31 11.16
N GLY A 107 3.21 4.64 11.04
CA GLY A 107 4.26 5.41 10.37
C GLY A 107 5.65 5.13 10.92
N ILE A 108 6.63 5.09 10.03
CA ILE A 108 8.02 4.82 10.38
C ILE A 108 8.69 6.12 10.83
N ASN A 109 9.37 6.11 11.96
CA ASN A 109 10.20 7.24 12.38
C ASN A 109 11.51 7.23 11.58
N PHE A 110 11.72 8.29 10.80
CA PHE A 110 12.91 8.51 9.98
C PHE A 110 13.89 9.56 10.57
N ASP A 111 13.59 10.12 11.72
CA ASP A 111 14.32 11.28 12.26
C ASP A 111 15.30 10.91 13.39
N THR A 112 15.02 9.85 14.13
CA THR A 112 15.79 9.49 15.31
C THR A 112 16.23 8.02 15.31
N ASP A 113 17.34 7.76 15.99
CA ASP A 113 17.78 6.41 16.32
C ASP A 113 16.85 5.80 17.39
N SER A 114 16.29 4.66 17.11
CA SER A 114 15.30 3.99 17.99
C SER A 114 15.90 3.47 19.30
N LEU A 115 17.23 3.39 19.43
CA LEU A 115 17.87 2.90 20.63
C LEU A 115 17.97 3.97 21.71
N ASN A 116 18.28 5.21 21.33
CA ASN A 116 18.60 6.30 22.25
C ASN A 116 17.82 7.60 21.99
N ASN A 117 16.94 7.61 20.99
CA ASN A 117 16.16 8.76 20.53
C ASN A 117 17.03 9.98 20.12
N SER A 118 18.31 9.77 19.80
CA SER A 118 19.15 10.83 19.25
C SER A 118 18.83 11.07 17.78
N ASN A 119 19.10 12.30 17.31
CA ASN A 119 19.01 12.59 15.88
C ASN A 119 19.97 11.70 15.09
N LEU A 120 19.58 11.32 13.89
CA LEU A 120 20.43 10.56 12.99
C LEU A 120 21.69 11.36 12.59
N GLU A 121 22.83 10.68 12.49
CA GLU A 121 24.13 11.23 12.13
C GLU A 121 24.52 10.87 10.70
N ASN A 122 25.32 11.72 10.04
CA ASN A 122 25.70 11.52 8.64
C ASN A 122 26.69 10.37 8.43
N ASP A 123 27.54 10.13 9.42
CA ASP A 123 28.64 9.15 9.33
C ASP A 123 28.22 7.74 9.78
N GLN A 124 26.94 7.58 10.08
CA GLN A 124 26.38 6.33 10.55
C GLN A 124 25.53 5.66 9.48
N LYS A 125 25.46 4.34 9.52
CA LYS A 125 24.48 3.53 8.81
C LYS A 125 23.43 2.99 9.74
N TYR A 126 22.22 2.83 9.21
CA TYR A 126 21.05 2.45 10.00
C TYR A 126 20.41 1.20 9.44
N GLN A 127 19.95 0.35 10.35
CA GLN A 127 19.15 -0.83 10.05
C GLN A 127 17.71 -0.57 10.48
N PHE A 128 16.76 -0.94 9.66
CA PHE A 128 15.35 -0.92 10.04
C PHE A 128 15.04 -2.07 11.00
N VAL A 129 14.38 -1.74 12.10
CA VAL A 129 13.85 -2.67 13.10
C VAL A 129 12.34 -2.50 13.13
N PRO A 130 11.54 -3.51 12.70
CA PRO A 130 10.08 -3.42 12.73
C PRO A 130 9.55 -2.91 14.07
N GLU A 131 8.50 -2.11 14.04
CA GLU A 131 7.85 -1.48 15.19
C GLU A 131 8.71 -0.46 15.96
N SER A 132 10.03 -0.50 15.84
CA SER A 132 10.95 0.39 16.55
C SER A 132 11.45 1.55 15.70
N GLY A 133 11.61 1.38 14.39
CA GLY A 133 12.19 2.35 13.48
C GLY A 133 13.63 2.04 13.10
N PHE A 134 14.48 3.05 12.98
CA PHE A 134 15.86 2.88 12.55
C PHE A 134 16.83 2.88 13.72
N ARG A 135 17.82 1.99 13.69
CA ARG A 135 18.88 1.88 14.68
C ARG A 135 20.25 1.88 14.01
N ALA A 136 21.19 2.62 14.57
CA ALA A 136 22.59 2.60 14.13
C ALA A 136 23.16 1.18 14.19
N SER A 137 23.83 0.75 13.12
CA SER A 137 24.43 -0.57 13.01
C SER A 137 25.62 -0.54 12.05
N ASN A 138 26.78 -0.92 12.53
CA ASN A 138 28.00 -0.99 11.72
C ASN A 138 28.00 -2.21 10.79
N ASP A 139 27.42 -3.32 11.22
CA ASP A 139 27.48 -4.60 10.49
C ASP A 139 26.30 -4.76 9.52
N ASN A 140 25.10 -4.37 9.93
CA ASN A 140 23.86 -4.61 9.20
C ASN A 140 23.16 -3.32 8.72
N GLY A 141 23.76 -2.15 8.97
CA GLY A 141 23.23 -0.88 8.51
C GLY A 141 23.32 -0.75 7.00
N ASN A 142 22.19 -0.59 6.35
CA ASN A 142 22.10 -0.47 4.89
C ASN A 142 21.52 0.87 4.42
N PHE A 143 21.02 1.71 5.34
CA PHE A 143 20.52 3.05 5.04
C PHE A 143 21.45 4.11 5.62
N THR A 144 21.71 5.15 4.84
CA THR A 144 22.32 6.40 5.30
C THR A 144 21.24 7.39 5.76
N LYS A 145 21.58 8.38 6.56
CA LYS A 145 20.67 9.47 6.92
C LYS A 145 20.08 10.17 5.68
N ALA A 146 20.91 10.44 4.68
CA ALA A 146 20.45 11.09 3.44
C ALA A 146 19.40 10.26 2.69
N GLU A 147 19.57 8.91 2.63
CA GLU A 147 18.57 8.02 2.07
C GLU A 147 17.28 8.03 2.90
N LEU A 148 17.37 8.05 4.24
CA LEU A 148 16.21 8.08 5.12
C LEU A 148 15.39 9.36 4.99
N VAL A 149 16.04 10.52 4.82
CA VAL A 149 15.38 11.79 4.52
C VAL A 149 14.62 11.68 3.19
N LYS A 150 15.25 11.17 2.13
CA LYS A 150 14.58 10.96 0.83
C LYS A 150 13.37 10.02 0.94
N VAL A 151 13.49 8.92 1.69
CA VAL A 151 12.37 7.99 1.92
C VAL A 151 11.23 8.67 2.66
N LYS A 152 11.53 9.46 3.70
CA LYS A 152 10.55 10.26 4.42
C LYS A 152 9.79 11.22 3.50
N ASP A 153 10.51 11.89 2.62
CA ASP A 153 9.95 12.88 1.68
C ASP A 153 9.35 12.24 0.40
N ARG A 154 9.34 10.88 0.33
CA ARG A 154 8.84 10.12 -0.83
C ARG A 154 9.65 10.34 -2.13
N GLU A 155 10.88 10.80 -2.03
CA GLU A 155 11.83 10.96 -3.14
C GLU A 155 12.57 9.65 -3.42
N LEU A 156 11.86 8.63 -3.89
CA LEU A 156 12.34 7.24 -3.94
C LEU A 156 13.17 6.89 -5.18
N THR A 157 13.23 7.76 -6.19
CA THR A 157 13.82 7.44 -7.51
C THR A 157 15.30 7.11 -7.47
N GLU A 158 16.04 7.66 -6.49
CA GLU A 158 17.48 7.45 -6.33
C GLU A 158 17.82 6.38 -5.28
N ILE A 159 16.82 5.81 -4.63
CA ILE A 159 17.03 4.78 -3.61
C ILE A 159 17.01 3.40 -4.25
N ASP A 160 17.88 2.52 -3.79
CA ASP A 160 17.91 1.14 -4.25
C ASP A 160 16.55 0.45 -4.04
N LYS A 161 16.01 -0.12 -5.12
CA LYS A 161 14.67 -0.72 -5.13
C LYS A 161 14.54 -1.90 -4.19
N HIS A 162 15.61 -2.68 -4.04
CA HIS A 162 15.61 -3.83 -3.13
C HIS A 162 15.58 -3.39 -1.67
N LYS A 163 16.32 -2.33 -1.31
CA LYS A 163 16.27 -1.73 0.03
C LYS A 163 14.86 -1.25 0.35
N LEU A 164 14.24 -0.47 -0.55
CA LEU A 164 12.87 0.03 -0.37
C LEU A 164 11.87 -1.10 -0.21
N LYS A 165 11.93 -2.10 -1.06
CA LYS A 165 11.06 -3.27 -1.01
C LYS A 165 11.22 -4.03 0.32
N THR A 166 12.44 -4.23 0.78
CA THR A 166 12.72 -4.92 2.04
C THR A 166 12.17 -4.12 3.22
N LEU A 167 12.39 -2.80 3.24
CA LEU A 167 11.88 -1.90 4.27
C LEU A 167 10.35 -1.96 4.37
N THR A 168 9.66 -1.67 3.26
CA THR A 168 8.19 -1.61 3.27
C THR A 168 7.56 -2.98 3.54
N GLN A 169 8.16 -4.07 3.05
CA GLN A 169 7.70 -5.42 3.35
C GLN A 169 7.85 -5.79 4.82
N ALA A 170 8.95 -5.39 5.46
CA ALA A 170 9.16 -5.63 6.89
C ALA A 170 8.18 -4.82 7.74
N ALA A 171 7.97 -3.54 7.41
CA ALA A 171 7.02 -2.68 8.12
C ALA A 171 5.57 -3.19 7.99
N ILE A 172 5.14 -3.58 6.78
CA ILE A 172 3.81 -4.13 6.54
C ILE A 172 3.63 -5.48 7.24
N ALA A 173 4.66 -6.32 7.26
CA ALA A 173 4.58 -7.62 7.94
C ALA A 173 4.32 -7.47 9.44
N ALA A 174 4.91 -6.47 10.08
CA ALA A 174 4.63 -6.12 11.48
C ALA A 174 3.16 -5.75 11.70
N CYS A 175 2.57 -4.95 10.78
CA CYS A 175 1.17 -4.54 10.86
C CYS A 175 0.17 -5.68 10.58
N LEU A 176 0.59 -6.73 9.88
CA LEU A 176 -0.27 -7.87 9.53
C LEU A 176 -0.47 -8.87 10.67
N ASP A 177 0.29 -8.75 11.76
CA ASP A 177 0.18 -9.63 12.93
C ASP A 177 0.15 -11.12 12.55
N GLY A 178 1.12 -11.56 11.76
CA GLY A 178 1.26 -12.95 11.31
C GLY A 178 0.32 -13.39 10.19
N LYS A 179 -0.49 -12.50 9.61
CA LYS A 179 -1.31 -12.84 8.44
C LYS A 179 -0.47 -12.81 7.16
N ASP A 180 -0.42 -13.94 6.45
CA ASP A 180 0.28 -14.03 5.17
C ASP A 180 -0.46 -13.35 4.01
N LEU A 181 0.29 -12.85 3.04
CA LEU A 181 -0.23 -12.32 1.78
C LEU A 181 -0.01 -13.34 0.65
N ASN A 182 -1.11 -13.90 0.13
CA ASN A 182 -1.07 -14.91 -0.94
C ASN A 182 -0.53 -14.33 -2.26
N SER A 183 -0.80 -13.06 -2.53
CA SER A 183 -0.28 -12.36 -3.70
C SER A 183 1.25 -12.37 -3.75
N ARG A 184 1.95 -12.29 -2.62
CA ARG A 184 3.42 -12.39 -2.57
C ARG A 184 3.96 -13.74 -3.07
N SER A 185 3.29 -14.84 -2.75
CA SER A 185 3.69 -16.18 -3.22
C SER A 185 3.46 -16.36 -4.71
N THR A 186 2.42 -15.75 -5.25
CA THR A 186 2.12 -15.78 -6.69
C THR A 186 3.17 -15.01 -7.49
N PHE A 187 3.62 -13.86 -7.01
CA PHE A 187 4.71 -13.09 -7.63
C PHE A 187 6.02 -13.87 -7.74
N LYS A 188 6.41 -14.57 -6.66
CA LYS A 188 7.67 -15.37 -6.66
C LYS A 188 7.67 -16.53 -7.65
N ARG A 189 6.50 -16.98 -8.12
CA ARG A 189 6.38 -18.07 -9.10
C ARG A 189 6.42 -17.60 -10.54
N LEU A 190 6.27 -16.29 -10.78
CA LEU A 190 6.16 -15.69 -12.10
C LEU A 190 7.38 -14.80 -12.46
N SER A 191 8.27 -14.57 -11.51
CA SER A 191 9.58 -13.93 -11.68
C SER A 191 10.69 -14.98 -11.78
#